data_730f6f43a3387329a245defc84085357
#
_entry.id   730f6f43a3387329a245defc84085357
#
_cell.length_a   1.000
_cell.length_b   1.000
_cell.length_c   1.000
_cell.angle_alpha   90.00
_cell.angle_beta   90.00
_cell.angle_gamma   90.00
#
_symmetry.space_group_name_H-M   'P 1'
#
loop_
_entity.id
_entity.type
_entity.pdbx_description
1 polymer ?
#
loop_
_entity_poly.entity_id
_entity_poly.type
_entity_poly.pdbx_seq_one_letter_code
_entity_poly.pdbx_strand_id
1 'polypeptide(L)'
;MSTSTVELFVDPACPFAWMTSRWLLQAAEVREITPRFRVMSLAVLNEGRDLDPDYRRSTDQTWGAARLAVHIARTEGDEALSRWYTAWGERYHVGGDQDDRRAVAEQALADAGLPAELISAYDNVPGDEVDQALRASHAEAIDRVGDDVGTPVISFGDGAEGIAYFGPVVSPAPKGEDAGRLLDGLRALASIDGFYELKRSRTGGIDLS
;
A
#
# COMPACT_ATOMS: atom_id res chain seq x y z
N MET A 1 0.27 -24.50 13.87
CA MET A 1 0.28 -24.34 12.39
C MET A 1 1.00 -23.03 12.10
N SER A 2 1.88 -22.96 11.13
CA SER A 2 2.58 -21.69 10.82
C SER A 2 1.58 -20.77 10.11
N THR A 3 1.37 -19.59 10.68
CA THR A 3 0.54 -18.53 10.08
C THR A 3 1.19 -18.10 8.76
N SER A 4 0.45 -18.08 7.65
CA SER A 4 1.04 -17.68 6.37
C SER A 4 1.05 -16.16 6.24
N THR A 5 2.19 -15.61 5.85
CA THR A 5 2.34 -14.17 5.57
C THR A 5 1.61 -13.80 4.26
N VAL A 6 0.91 -12.68 4.27
CA VAL A 6 0.36 -12.04 3.06
C VAL A 6 0.90 -10.63 3.00
N GLU A 7 1.72 -10.34 2.00
CA GLU A 7 2.28 -9.01 1.79
C GLU A 7 1.34 -8.15 0.94
N LEU A 8 1.19 -6.90 1.30
CA LEU A 8 0.45 -5.90 0.53
C LEU A 8 1.31 -4.66 0.32
N PHE A 9 1.68 -4.43 -0.93
CA PHE A 9 2.41 -3.23 -1.34
C PHE A 9 1.43 -2.09 -1.58
N VAL A 10 1.65 -0.99 -0.89
CA VAL A 10 0.74 0.16 -0.87
C VAL A 10 1.48 1.46 -1.15
N ASP A 11 0.85 2.37 -1.91
CA ASP A 11 1.19 3.79 -1.86
C ASP A 11 0.27 4.45 -0.83
N PRO A 12 0.79 5.16 0.18
CA PRO A 12 -0.04 5.76 1.22
C PRO A 12 -1.12 6.73 0.70
N ALA A 13 -0.89 7.37 -0.45
CA ALA A 13 -1.86 8.28 -1.04
C ALA A 13 -2.91 7.59 -1.94
N CYS A 14 -2.78 6.27 -2.19
CA CYS A 14 -3.72 5.56 -3.03
C CYS A 14 -4.97 5.10 -2.23
N PRO A 15 -6.17 5.58 -2.59
CA PRO A 15 -7.38 5.21 -1.85
C PRO A 15 -7.76 3.73 -2.04
N PHE A 16 -7.43 3.12 -3.18
CA PHE A 16 -7.67 1.68 -3.38
C PHE A 16 -6.71 0.82 -2.56
N ALA A 17 -5.45 1.24 -2.42
CA ALA A 17 -4.52 0.56 -1.51
C ALA A 17 -5.00 0.66 -0.06
N TRP A 18 -5.54 1.81 0.34
CA TRP A 18 -6.18 1.99 1.64
C TRP A 18 -7.32 0.98 1.85
N MET A 19 -8.30 0.94 0.94
CA MET A 19 -9.43 0.03 1.03
C MET A 19 -8.99 -1.44 1.10
N THR A 20 -8.04 -1.82 0.27
CA THR A 20 -7.50 -3.19 0.24
C THR A 20 -6.76 -3.54 1.53
N SER A 21 -6.07 -2.58 2.12
CA SER A 21 -5.41 -2.79 3.43
C SER A 21 -6.43 -3.03 4.55
N ARG A 22 -7.54 -2.30 4.54
CA ARG A 22 -8.63 -2.50 5.53
C ARG A 22 -9.29 -3.87 5.36
N TRP A 23 -9.54 -4.26 4.09
CA TRP A 23 -10.01 -5.62 3.81
C TRP A 23 -9.06 -6.70 4.32
N LEU A 24 -7.74 -6.56 4.08
CA LEU A 24 -6.76 -7.57 4.48
C LEU A 24 -6.70 -7.73 6.01
N LEU A 25 -6.83 -6.64 6.76
CA LEU A 25 -6.92 -6.70 8.22
C LEU A 25 -8.20 -7.41 8.66
N GLN A 26 -9.34 -7.16 8.03
CA GLN A 26 -10.59 -7.88 8.30
C GLN A 26 -10.48 -9.38 7.97
N ALA A 27 -9.79 -9.73 6.89
CA ALA A 27 -9.54 -11.13 6.55
C ALA A 27 -8.68 -11.84 7.61
N ALA A 28 -7.73 -11.14 8.22
CA ALA A 28 -6.89 -11.68 9.29
C ALA A 28 -7.65 -11.96 10.59
N GLU A 29 -8.81 -11.33 10.80
CA GLU A 29 -9.68 -11.63 11.96
C GLU A 29 -10.39 -12.99 11.82
N VAL A 30 -10.55 -13.50 10.59
CA VAL A 30 -11.31 -14.72 10.28
C VAL A 30 -10.50 -15.79 9.56
N ARG A 31 -9.22 -15.57 9.28
CA ARG A 31 -8.26 -16.51 8.67
C ARG A 31 -6.91 -16.41 9.36
N GLU A 32 -6.22 -17.54 9.48
CA GLU A 32 -4.87 -17.61 10.05
C GLU A 32 -3.82 -17.06 9.07
N ILE A 33 -3.74 -15.72 8.99
CA ILE A 33 -2.74 -14.99 8.22
C ILE A 33 -2.07 -13.90 9.05
N THR A 34 -0.86 -13.51 8.62
CA THR A 34 -0.18 -12.32 9.12
C THR A 34 -0.08 -11.31 7.97
N PRO A 35 -0.89 -10.23 7.98
CA PRO A 35 -0.73 -9.12 7.05
C PRO A 35 0.61 -8.41 7.24
N ARG A 36 1.30 -8.14 6.15
CA ARG A 36 2.54 -7.37 6.14
C ARG A 36 2.45 -6.28 5.09
N PHE A 37 2.50 -5.03 5.53
CA PHE A 37 2.52 -3.91 4.60
C PHE A 37 3.93 -3.64 4.10
N ARG A 38 4.02 -3.38 2.79
CA ARG A 38 5.23 -2.99 2.09
C ARG A 38 4.93 -1.70 1.32
N VAL A 39 5.95 -0.95 0.98
CA VAL A 39 5.75 0.34 0.31
C VAL A 39 6.07 0.21 -1.17
N MET A 40 5.14 0.62 -2.02
CA MET A 40 5.43 0.99 -3.40
C MET A 40 4.99 2.44 -3.63
N SER A 41 5.41 3.06 -4.74
CA SER A 41 5.16 4.48 -4.97
C SER A 41 4.63 4.76 -6.36
N LEU A 42 3.49 5.43 -6.41
CA LEU A 42 2.93 5.96 -7.65
C LEU A 42 3.81 7.07 -8.25
N ALA A 43 4.53 7.81 -7.41
CA ALA A 43 5.47 8.81 -7.89
C ALA A 43 6.66 8.18 -8.62
N VAL A 44 7.26 7.11 -8.04
CA VAL A 44 8.32 6.33 -8.70
C VAL A 44 7.80 5.67 -9.98
N LEU A 45 6.63 5.02 -9.92
CA LEU A 45 6.01 4.34 -11.06
C LEU A 45 5.82 5.27 -12.25
N ASN A 46 5.45 6.52 -12.00
CA ASN A 46 5.10 7.49 -13.01
C ASN A 46 6.24 8.47 -13.36
N GLU A 47 7.41 8.28 -12.79
CA GLU A 47 8.58 9.10 -13.08
C GLU A 47 8.95 8.98 -14.57
N GLY A 48 9.17 10.12 -15.23
CA GLY A 48 9.52 10.18 -16.65
C GLY A 48 8.41 9.84 -17.65
N ARG A 49 7.21 9.41 -17.20
CA ARG A 49 6.08 9.15 -18.10
C ARG A 49 5.43 10.44 -18.58
N ASP A 50 4.90 10.45 -19.79
CA ASP A 50 4.08 11.55 -20.28
C ASP A 50 2.67 11.44 -19.69
N LEU A 51 2.33 12.35 -18.78
CA LEU A 51 1.08 12.36 -18.03
C LEU A 51 0.35 13.70 -18.23
N ASP A 52 -0.97 13.65 -18.08
CA ASP A 52 -1.75 14.87 -17.91
C ASP A 52 -1.17 15.75 -16.79
N PRO A 53 -1.05 17.09 -16.97
CA PRO A 53 -0.40 17.96 -15.99
C PRO A 53 -1.03 17.93 -14.57
N ASP A 54 -2.35 17.76 -14.47
CA ASP A 54 -3.04 17.69 -13.18
C ASP A 54 -2.74 16.36 -12.48
N TYR A 55 -2.73 15.28 -13.26
CA TYR A 55 -2.35 13.96 -12.73
C TYR A 55 -0.87 13.93 -12.34
N ARG A 56 0.03 14.55 -13.11
CA ARG A 56 1.45 14.72 -12.75
C ARG A 56 1.59 15.41 -11.39
N ARG A 57 0.94 16.56 -11.21
CA ARG A 57 0.98 17.29 -9.93
C ARG A 57 0.47 16.45 -8.76
N SER A 58 -0.62 15.74 -8.96
CA SER A 58 -1.17 14.85 -7.93
C SER A 58 -0.20 13.73 -7.56
N THR A 59 0.45 13.14 -8.56
CA THR A 59 1.41 12.04 -8.36
C THR A 59 2.69 12.53 -7.68
N ASP A 60 3.23 13.68 -8.11
CA ASP A 60 4.43 14.25 -7.50
C ASP A 60 4.23 14.60 -6.01
N GLN A 61 3.02 14.88 -5.59
CA GLN A 61 2.69 15.12 -4.17
C GLN A 61 2.67 13.83 -3.32
N THR A 62 2.80 12.64 -3.90
CA THR A 62 2.80 11.38 -3.13
C THR A 62 4.19 11.00 -2.62
N TRP A 63 5.27 11.62 -3.11
CA TRP A 63 6.64 11.31 -2.71
C TRP A 63 6.83 11.31 -1.20
N GLY A 64 6.43 12.37 -0.52
CA GLY A 64 6.71 12.55 0.90
C GLY A 64 6.14 11.43 1.78
N ALA A 65 4.87 11.08 1.59
CA ALA A 65 4.23 10.02 2.36
C ALA A 65 4.87 8.64 2.09
N ALA A 66 5.21 8.33 0.83
CA ALA A 66 5.85 7.07 0.47
C ALA A 66 7.29 6.97 1.04
N ARG A 67 8.06 8.08 1.02
CA ARG A 67 9.39 8.16 1.62
C ARG A 67 9.34 7.94 3.12
N LEU A 68 8.45 8.65 3.81
CA LEU A 68 8.28 8.48 5.25
C LEU A 68 7.86 7.04 5.60
N ALA A 69 6.93 6.46 4.85
CA ALA A 69 6.49 5.08 5.06
C ALA A 69 7.64 4.06 4.95
N VAL A 70 8.46 4.15 3.90
CA VAL A 70 9.61 3.23 3.75
C VAL A 70 10.68 3.48 4.82
N HIS A 71 10.87 4.72 5.25
CA HIS A 71 11.80 5.05 6.33
C HIS A 71 11.33 4.43 7.65
N ILE A 72 10.06 4.58 8.02
CA ILE A 72 9.46 3.95 9.20
C ILE A 72 9.64 2.42 9.15
N ALA A 73 9.33 1.78 8.02
CA ALA A 73 9.50 0.33 7.87
C ALA A 73 10.95 -0.12 8.15
N ARG A 74 11.94 0.67 7.73
CA ARG A 74 13.36 0.34 7.89
C ARG A 74 13.90 0.59 9.29
N THR A 75 13.43 1.63 9.97
CA THR A 75 14.00 2.05 11.27
C THR A 75 13.20 1.54 12.46
N GLU A 76 11.88 1.46 12.31
CA GLU A 76 10.95 1.09 13.39
C GLU A 76 10.24 -0.26 13.17
N GLY A 77 10.34 -0.81 11.93
CA GLY A 77 9.80 -2.12 11.57
C GLY A 77 8.36 -2.11 11.04
N ASP A 78 7.90 -3.31 10.65
CA ASP A 78 6.63 -3.50 9.93
C ASP A 78 5.40 -3.14 10.78
N GLU A 79 5.44 -3.41 12.10
CA GLU A 79 4.34 -3.05 13.01
C GLU A 79 4.18 -1.53 13.15
N ALA A 80 5.30 -0.80 13.18
CA ALA A 80 5.29 0.65 13.22
C ALA A 80 4.74 1.23 11.92
N LEU A 81 5.15 0.68 10.77
CA LEU A 81 4.56 1.04 9.47
C LEU A 81 3.05 0.83 9.48
N SER A 82 2.57 -0.32 9.96
CA SER A 82 1.13 -0.64 10.02
C SER A 82 0.35 0.37 10.86
N ARG A 83 0.88 0.75 12.03
CA ARG A 83 0.25 1.77 12.89
C ARG A 83 0.23 3.13 12.23
N TRP A 84 1.36 3.57 11.68
CA TRP A 84 1.43 4.86 10.99
C TRP A 84 0.52 4.90 9.76
N TYR A 85 0.53 3.86 8.93
CA TYR A 85 -0.31 3.80 7.74
C TYR A 85 -1.80 3.83 8.09
N THR A 86 -2.19 3.19 9.20
CA THR A 86 -3.57 3.28 9.70
C THR A 86 -3.92 4.70 10.13
N ALA A 87 -3.09 5.33 10.97
CA ALA A 87 -3.31 6.71 11.41
C ALA A 87 -3.31 7.72 10.25
N TRP A 88 -2.40 7.54 9.28
CA TRP A 88 -2.37 8.33 8.06
C TRP A 88 -3.68 8.19 7.27
N GLY A 89 -4.13 6.97 7.00
CA GLY A 89 -5.29 6.73 6.17
C GLY A 89 -6.60 7.19 6.80
N GLU A 90 -6.74 7.09 8.14
CA GLU A 90 -7.88 7.63 8.85
C GLU A 90 -8.00 9.16 8.68
N ARG A 91 -6.88 9.89 8.70
CA ARG A 91 -6.87 11.34 8.48
C ARG A 91 -7.01 11.69 6.99
N TYR A 92 -6.14 11.12 6.17
CA TYR A 92 -5.99 11.50 4.77
C TYR A 92 -7.15 11.03 3.89
N HIS A 93 -7.57 9.76 4.03
CA HIS A 93 -8.63 9.18 3.20
C HIS A 93 -10.01 9.37 3.82
N VAL A 94 -10.18 9.02 5.10
CA VAL A 94 -11.50 9.06 5.76
C VAL A 94 -11.82 10.47 6.23
N GLY A 95 -10.89 11.16 6.87
CA GLY A 95 -11.05 12.55 7.33
C GLY A 95 -11.03 13.58 6.20
N GLY A 96 -10.43 13.22 5.05
CA GLY A 96 -10.34 14.12 3.90
C GLY A 96 -9.28 15.22 4.04
N ASP A 97 -8.36 15.10 4.97
CA ASP A 97 -7.29 16.07 5.24
C ASP A 97 -6.21 15.99 4.15
N GLN A 98 -6.43 16.62 3.01
CA GLN A 98 -5.53 16.50 1.84
C GLN A 98 -4.76 17.79 1.50
N ASP A 99 -5.07 18.90 2.14
CA ASP A 99 -4.50 20.21 1.83
C ASP A 99 -3.04 20.33 2.30
N ASP A 100 -2.72 19.84 3.50
CA ASP A 100 -1.36 19.82 4.06
C ASP A 100 -0.95 18.39 4.43
N ARG A 101 -0.51 17.65 3.42
CA ARG A 101 -0.11 16.24 3.55
C ARG A 101 1.05 16.04 4.53
N ARG A 102 1.96 17.03 4.65
CA ARG A 102 3.06 16.94 5.61
C ARG A 102 2.54 17.03 7.05
N ALA A 103 1.66 18.00 7.34
CA ALA A 103 1.05 18.11 8.66
C ALA A 103 0.23 16.86 9.02
N VAL A 104 -0.48 16.26 8.06
CA VAL A 104 -1.17 14.97 8.26
C VAL A 104 -0.18 13.86 8.61
N ALA A 105 0.97 13.80 7.93
CA ALA A 105 2.01 12.79 8.20
C ALA A 105 2.62 12.95 9.60
N GLU A 106 2.86 14.20 10.05
CA GLU A 106 3.33 14.52 11.41
C GLU A 106 2.31 14.10 12.48
N GLN A 107 1.04 14.41 12.25
CA GLN A 107 -0.04 14.00 13.17
C GLN A 107 -0.19 12.47 13.21
N ALA A 108 -0.06 11.81 12.07
CA ALA A 108 -0.09 10.35 12.00
C ALA A 108 1.08 9.69 12.75
N LEU A 109 2.28 10.31 12.77
CA LEU A 109 3.39 9.85 13.61
C LEU A 109 3.02 9.92 15.10
N ALA A 110 2.43 11.04 15.54
CA ALA A 110 2.01 11.21 16.91
C ALA A 110 0.93 10.20 17.33
N ASP A 111 -0.09 9.99 16.48
CA ASP A 111 -1.16 9.03 16.74
C ASP A 111 -0.64 7.58 16.79
N ALA A 112 0.37 7.26 15.96
CA ALA A 112 1.01 5.95 15.95
C ALA A 112 2.00 5.73 17.10
N GLY A 113 2.26 6.76 17.93
CA GLY A 113 3.26 6.73 19.00
C GLY A 113 4.69 6.59 18.48
N LEU A 114 5.00 7.21 17.34
CA LEU A 114 6.32 7.16 16.70
C LEU A 114 7.09 8.47 16.92
N PRO A 115 8.44 8.41 16.86
CA PRO A 115 9.29 9.58 17.01
C PRO A 115 8.99 10.67 15.97
N ALA A 116 8.84 11.93 16.43
CA ALA A 116 8.52 13.04 15.54
C ALA A 116 9.63 13.37 14.53
N GLU A 117 10.89 13.07 14.87
CA GLU A 117 12.06 13.29 14.02
C GLU A 117 12.01 12.47 12.71
N LEU A 118 11.25 11.38 12.64
CA LEU A 118 11.05 10.59 11.43
C LEU A 118 10.48 11.42 10.28
N ILE A 119 9.78 12.51 10.58
CA ILE A 119 9.21 13.41 9.55
C ILE A 119 10.27 14.00 8.61
N SER A 120 11.54 14.04 9.04
CA SER A 120 12.64 14.50 8.17
C SER A 120 12.78 13.68 6.88
N ALA A 121 12.35 12.41 6.90
CA ALA A 121 12.34 11.55 5.73
C ALA A 121 11.25 11.91 4.70
N TYR A 122 10.28 12.73 5.09
CA TYR A 122 9.20 13.19 4.20
C TYR A 122 9.72 14.06 3.05
N ASP A 123 10.76 14.85 3.32
CA ASP A 123 11.30 15.76 2.33
C ASP A 123 11.99 14.98 1.19
N ASN A 124 11.68 15.36 -0.03
CA ASN A 124 12.22 14.67 -1.20
C ASN A 124 13.67 15.11 -1.47
N VAL A 125 14.61 14.20 -1.19
CA VAL A 125 16.03 14.36 -1.50
C VAL A 125 16.42 13.26 -2.49
N PRO A 126 16.44 13.56 -3.80
CA PRO A 126 16.76 12.56 -4.83
C PRO A 126 18.12 11.90 -4.60
N GLY A 127 18.16 10.57 -4.64
CA GLY A 127 19.38 9.78 -4.52
C GLY A 127 19.90 9.59 -3.09
N ASP A 128 19.22 10.10 -2.07
CA ASP A 128 19.57 9.79 -0.68
C ASP A 128 19.22 8.33 -0.31
N GLU A 129 19.58 7.91 0.90
CA GLU A 129 19.31 6.53 1.36
C GLU A 129 17.82 6.19 1.42
N VAL A 130 16.94 7.17 1.68
CA VAL A 130 15.50 6.98 1.74
C VAL A 130 14.94 6.82 0.32
N ASP A 131 15.41 7.64 -0.64
CA ASP A 131 15.02 7.50 -2.05
C ASP A 131 15.44 6.14 -2.61
N GLN A 132 16.68 5.72 -2.34
CA GLN A 132 17.17 4.40 -2.76
C GLN A 132 16.33 3.26 -2.16
N ALA A 133 15.97 3.37 -0.89
CA ALA A 133 15.15 2.38 -0.23
C ALA A 133 13.71 2.32 -0.78
N LEU A 134 13.12 3.48 -1.09
CA LEU A 134 11.79 3.56 -1.70
C LEU A 134 11.80 2.90 -3.07
N ARG A 135 12.81 3.20 -3.90
CA ARG A 135 12.97 2.60 -5.23
C ARG A 135 13.19 1.08 -5.16
N ALA A 136 13.97 0.61 -4.20
CA ALA A 136 14.17 -0.83 -3.99
C ALA A 136 12.88 -1.53 -3.57
N SER A 137 12.13 -0.97 -2.62
CA SER A 137 10.84 -1.53 -2.19
C SER A 137 9.79 -1.50 -3.31
N HIS A 138 9.78 -0.42 -4.12
CA HIS A 138 8.92 -0.32 -5.29
C HIS A 138 9.26 -1.39 -6.33
N ALA A 139 10.54 -1.59 -6.63
CA ALA A 139 11.00 -2.60 -7.60
C ALA A 139 10.58 -4.02 -7.18
N GLU A 140 10.63 -4.35 -5.88
CA GLU A 140 10.16 -5.65 -5.39
C GLU A 140 8.71 -5.96 -5.77
N ALA A 141 7.82 -4.96 -5.87
CA ALA A 141 6.46 -5.14 -6.33
C ALA A 141 6.38 -5.24 -7.86
N ILE A 142 7.01 -4.31 -8.56
CA ILE A 142 6.92 -4.16 -10.02
C ILE A 142 7.58 -5.33 -10.75
N ASP A 143 8.70 -5.85 -10.26
CA ASP A 143 9.39 -7.01 -10.85
C ASP A 143 8.50 -8.27 -10.89
N ARG A 144 7.43 -8.32 -10.09
CA ARG A 144 6.50 -9.46 -10.02
C ARG A 144 5.25 -9.29 -10.88
N VAL A 145 4.79 -8.05 -11.10
CA VAL A 145 3.50 -7.78 -11.76
C VAL A 145 3.60 -6.94 -13.03
N GLY A 146 4.78 -6.40 -13.32
CA GLY A 146 5.00 -5.46 -14.43
C GLY A 146 4.71 -4.01 -14.05
N ASP A 147 5.09 -3.07 -14.93
CA ASP A 147 5.02 -1.63 -14.71
C ASP A 147 3.78 -0.95 -15.33
N ASP A 148 2.90 -1.74 -15.95
CA ASP A 148 1.63 -1.30 -16.55
C ASP A 148 0.45 -1.33 -15.55
N VAL A 149 0.74 -1.60 -14.29
CA VAL A 149 -0.22 -1.62 -13.18
C VAL A 149 0.05 -0.51 -12.17
N GLY A 150 -0.89 -0.30 -11.27
CA GLY A 150 -0.75 0.65 -10.15
C GLY A 150 -0.61 -0.06 -8.81
N THR A 151 -1.21 0.53 -7.79
CA THR A 151 -1.26 0.02 -6.41
C THR A 151 -2.72 -0.24 -6.01
N PRO A 152 -3.00 -1.22 -5.14
CA PRO A 152 -2.07 -2.10 -4.40
C PRO A 152 -1.55 -3.29 -5.23
N VAL A 153 -0.50 -3.95 -4.71
CA VAL A 153 -0.06 -5.28 -5.16
C VAL A 153 -0.10 -6.23 -3.97
N ILE A 154 -0.79 -7.37 -4.11
CA ILE A 154 -0.83 -8.42 -3.09
C ILE A 154 0.14 -9.54 -3.45
N SER A 155 0.83 -10.10 -2.46
CA SER A 155 1.72 -11.25 -2.64
C SER A 155 1.41 -12.35 -1.64
N PHE A 156 1.36 -13.57 -2.14
CA PHE A 156 1.18 -14.81 -1.37
C PHE A 156 2.49 -15.60 -1.36
N GLY A 157 2.96 -15.95 -0.17
CA GLY A 157 4.25 -16.61 0.03
C GLY A 157 5.36 -15.63 0.44
N ASP A 158 6.48 -16.18 0.89
CA ASP A 158 7.57 -15.40 1.45
C ASP A 158 8.56 -14.94 0.38
N GLY A 159 8.88 -13.65 0.39
CA GLY A 159 9.94 -13.06 -0.43
C GLY A 159 9.67 -13.09 -1.94
N ALA A 160 10.74 -13.08 -2.72
CA ALA A 160 10.70 -12.92 -4.19
C ALA A 160 10.03 -14.09 -4.95
N GLU A 161 9.91 -15.26 -4.33
CA GLU A 161 9.28 -16.43 -4.94
C GLU A 161 7.75 -16.44 -4.75
N GLY A 162 7.19 -15.53 -3.96
CA GLY A 162 5.76 -15.40 -3.77
C GLY A 162 5.03 -14.98 -5.05
N ILE A 163 3.87 -15.59 -5.31
CA ILE A 163 3.01 -15.19 -6.42
C ILE A 163 2.33 -13.89 -6.09
N ALA A 164 2.46 -12.89 -6.96
CA ALA A 164 1.88 -11.58 -6.75
C ALA A 164 0.91 -11.19 -7.87
N TYR A 165 -0.07 -10.36 -7.51
CA TYR A 165 -1.04 -9.78 -8.43
C TYR A 165 -1.25 -8.31 -8.12
N PHE A 166 -1.52 -7.52 -9.15
CA PHE A 166 -2.13 -6.21 -8.97
C PHE A 166 -3.52 -6.35 -8.34
N GLY A 167 -3.79 -5.58 -7.30
CA GLY A 167 -5.06 -5.65 -6.58
C GLY A 167 -4.97 -6.46 -5.27
N PRO A 168 -6.13 -6.97 -4.78
CA PRO A 168 -7.47 -6.73 -5.31
C PRO A 168 -7.89 -5.28 -5.20
N VAL A 169 -8.64 -4.78 -6.18
CA VAL A 169 -9.24 -3.44 -6.12
C VAL A 169 -10.66 -3.60 -5.60
N VAL A 170 -10.88 -3.20 -4.36
CA VAL A 170 -12.18 -3.33 -3.66
C VAL A 170 -12.74 -1.97 -3.26
N SER A 171 -14.06 -1.83 -3.28
CA SER A 171 -14.77 -0.66 -2.78
C SER A 171 -16.28 -0.99 -2.69
N PRO A 172 -16.89 -0.97 -1.47
CA PRO A 172 -16.24 -0.86 -0.16
C PRO A 172 -15.37 -2.05 0.18
N ALA A 173 -14.61 -1.96 1.28
CA ALA A 173 -13.82 -3.07 1.79
C ALA A 173 -14.74 -4.18 2.35
N PRO A 174 -14.65 -5.44 1.87
CA PRO A 174 -15.39 -6.55 2.46
C PRO A 174 -15.02 -6.74 3.94
N LYS A 175 -16.01 -7.11 4.77
CA LYS A 175 -15.85 -7.27 6.23
C LYS A 175 -16.22 -8.70 6.65
N GLY A 176 -15.72 -9.12 7.80
CA GLY A 176 -16.02 -10.42 8.41
C GLY A 176 -15.78 -11.60 7.47
N GLU A 177 -16.73 -12.53 7.39
CA GLU A 177 -16.57 -13.75 6.59
C GLU A 177 -16.44 -13.47 5.09
N ASP A 178 -17.04 -12.40 4.55
CA ASP A 178 -16.86 -12.04 3.15
C ASP A 178 -15.42 -11.58 2.86
N ALA A 179 -14.73 -10.98 3.83
CA ALA A 179 -13.30 -10.69 3.72
C ALA A 179 -12.48 -11.98 3.63
N GLY A 180 -12.78 -12.97 4.48
CA GLY A 180 -12.14 -14.28 4.43
C GLY A 180 -12.40 -15.01 3.10
N ARG A 181 -13.62 -15.02 2.63
CA ARG A 181 -13.98 -15.66 1.34
C ARG A 181 -13.25 -15.05 0.13
N LEU A 182 -13.07 -13.72 0.13
CA LEU A 182 -12.28 -13.06 -0.92
C LEU A 182 -10.83 -13.50 -0.87
N LEU A 183 -10.23 -13.57 0.33
CA LEU A 183 -8.86 -14.06 0.50
C LEU A 183 -8.70 -15.50 0.02
N ASP A 184 -9.62 -16.39 0.40
CA ASP A 184 -9.60 -17.80 -0.01
C ASP A 184 -9.68 -17.94 -1.53
N GLY A 185 -10.54 -17.14 -2.18
CA GLY A 185 -10.67 -17.09 -3.64
C GLY A 185 -9.38 -16.65 -4.34
N LEU A 186 -8.74 -15.59 -3.83
CA LEU A 186 -7.46 -15.10 -4.37
C LEU A 186 -6.33 -16.14 -4.21
N ARG A 187 -6.27 -16.83 -3.07
CA ARG A 187 -5.32 -17.90 -2.83
C ARG A 187 -5.54 -19.09 -3.78
N ALA A 188 -6.81 -19.44 -3.99
CA ALA A 188 -7.14 -20.52 -4.95
C ALA A 188 -6.69 -20.14 -6.37
N LEU A 189 -6.91 -18.90 -6.81
CA LEU A 189 -6.41 -18.42 -8.11
C LEU A 189 -4.88 -18.40 -8.16
N ALA A 190 -4.22 -17.94 -7.10
CA ALA A 190 -2.76 -17.90 -7.01
C ALA A 190 -2.10 -19.28 -7.03
N SER A 191 -2.83 -20.35 -6.72
CA SER A 191 -2.32 -21.72 -6.79
C SER A 191 -2.34 -22.33 -8.20
N ILE A 192 -2.85 -21.62 -9.21
CA ILE A 192 -3.02 -22.11 -10.58
C ILE A 192 -1.93 -21.50 -11.47
N ASP A 193 -1.01 -22.32 -11.93
CA ASP A 193 0.01 -21.90 -12.90
C ASP A 193 -0.66 -21.35 -14.16
N GLY A 194 -0.18 -20.17 -14.60
CA GLY A 194 -0.70 -19.54 -15.82
C GLY A 194 -1.97 -18.69 -15.61
N PHE A 195 -2.43 -18.48 -14.37
CA PHE A 195 -3.43 -17.46 -14.09
C PHE A 195 -2.75 -16.11 -13.91
N TYR A 196 -3.06 -15.13 -14.74
CA TYR A 196 -2.39 -13.83 -14.75
C TYR A 196 -3.31 -12.66 -14.35
N GLU A 197 -4.55 -12.61 -14.84
CA GLU A 197 -5.39 -11.44 -14.66
C GLU A 197 -6.89 -11.77 -14.64
N LEU A 198 -7.64 -11.04 -13.81
CA LEU A 198 -9.10 -10.97 -13.82
C LEU A 198 -9.55 -9.55 -13.56
N LYS A 199 -10.28 -8.94 -14.49
CA LYS A 199 -10.73 -7.56 -14.39
C LYS A 199 -12.20 -7.39 -14.79
N ARG A 200 -12.90 -6.48 -14.10
CA ARG A 200 -14.23 -5.97 -14.52
C ARG A 200 -14.28 -4.45 -14.39
N SER A 201 -15.21 -3.81 -15.13
CA SER A 201 -15.46 -2.38 -14.98
C SER A 201 -16.06 -2.06 -13.62
N ARG A 202 -15.62 -0.95 -13.04
CA ARG A 202 -16.21 -0.40 -11.81
C ARG A 202 -17.51 0.33 -12.15
N THR A 203 -18.53 0.13 -11.34
CA THR A 203 -19.88 0.74 -11.54
C THR A 203 -20.17 1.85 -10.55
N GLY A 204 -19.26 2.13 -9.59
CA GLY A 204 -19.39 3.16 -8.57
C GLY A 204 -18.07 3.88 -8.28
N GLY A 205 -18.14 4.96 -7.52
CA GLY A 205 -17.01 5.67 -6.96
C GLY A 205 -16.31 4.89 -5.84
N ILE A 206 -15.37 5.56 -5.17
CA ILE A 206 -14.71 5.02 -3.98
C ILE A 206 -15.68 5.16 -2.80
N ASP A 207 -15.91 4.07 -2.10
CA ASP A 207 -16.70 4.02 -0.87
C ASP A 207 -15.76 3.62 0.28
N LEU A 208 -15.51 4.55 1.19
CA LEU A 208 -14.58 4.42 2.31
C LEU A 208 -15.23 3.85 3.60
N SER A 209 -16.51 3.42 3.53
CA SER A 209 -17.25 2.89 4.68
C SER A 209 -16.74 1.55 5.21
#